data_0f8ff8e12d67bf3c5e33a11d40dbb886
#
_entry.id   0f8ff8e12d67bf3c5e33a11d40dbb886
#
_cell.length_a   1.000
_cell.length_b   1.000
_cell.length_c   1.000
_cell.angle_alpha   90.00
_cell.angle_beta   90.00
_cell.angle_gamma   90.00
#
_symmetry.space_group_name_H-M   'P 1'
#
loop_
_entity.id
_entity.type
_entity.pdbx_description
1 polymer ?
#
loop_
_entity_poly.entity_id
_entity_poly.type
_entity_poly.pdbx_seq_one_letter_code
_entity_poly.pdbx_strand_id
1 'polypeptide(L)'
;MDVYPDSALLLLEQIPHPEKLRGKQRADYVLLLTQARDKNYLDSMQSDSLIKLAVDYYKNGGDNVKAGKALFYYGKVMDLQGNDTLAMQAYLNALAKLEKTEEYKLQGLAYEYIGILNADRKLHKDALDNYQSSVYCFQKAADTLGVIYAYRDIARIYYVEQKYDSVYNY
;
A
#
# COMPACT_ATOMS: atom_id res chain seq x y z
N MET A 1 2.44 -8.62 12.55
CA MET A 1 1.15 -8.56 11.87
C MET A 1 1.15 -9.34 10.55
N ASP A 2 2.21 -9.31 9.76
CA ASP A 2 2.27 -10.04 8.48
C ASP A 2 2.27 -11.59 8.63
N VAL A 3 2.60 -12.12 9.81
CA VAL A 3 2.65 -13.57 10.07
C VAL A 3 1.32 -14.12 10.58
N TYR A 4 0.58 -13.36 11.38
CA TYR A 4 -0.69 -13.78 12.00
C TYR A 4 -1.74 -12.67 11.92
N PRO A 5 -2.25 -12.34 10.71
CA PRO A 5 -3.19 -11.24 10.55
C PRO A 5 -4.52 -11.47 11.29
N ASP A 6 -5.02 -12.70 11.32
CA ASP A 6 -6.26 -13.07 12.03
C ASP A 6 -6.16 -12.80 13.53
N SER A 7 -5.03 -13.23 14.15
CA SER A 7 -4.79 -13.01 15.57
C SER A 7 -4.67 -11.53 15.90
N ALA A 8 -4.05 -10.74 15.00
CA ALA A 8 -3.94 -9.31 15.18
C ALA A 8 -5.30 -8.62 15.13
N LEU A 9 -6.18 -9.03 14.20
CA LEU A 9 -7.54 -8.52 14.09
C LEU A 9 -8.35 -8.84 15.35
N LEU A 10 -8.34 -10.09 15.80
CA LEU A 10 -9.04 -10.50 17.03
C LEU A 10 -8.60 -9.69 18.25
N LEU A 11 -7.31 -9.45 18.42
CA LEU A 11 -6.80 -8.63 19.54
C LEU A 11 -7.26 -7.17 19.45
N LEU A 12 -7.31 -6.60 18.24
CA LEU A 12 -7.78 -5.23 18.03
C LEU A 12 -9.27 -5.10 18.31
N GLU A 13 -10.08 -6.10 17.95
CA GLU A 13 -11.51 -6.12 18.20
C GLU A 13 -11.87 -6.32 19.68
N GLN A 14 -10.95 -6.87 20.50
CA GLN A 14 -11.12 -6.99 21.94
C GLN A 14 -10.86 -5.71 22.71
N ILE A 15 -10.32 -4.66 22.06
CA ILE A 15 -10.06 -3.37 22.74
C ILE A 15 -11.41 -2.75 23.15
N PRO A 16 -11.65 -2.56 24.45
CA PRO A 16 -12.91 -2.00 24.92
C PRO A 16 -12.99 -0.51 24.60
N HIS A 17 -14.13 -0.06 24.13
CA HIS A 17 -14.39 1.36 23.87
C HIS A 17 -13.36 2.06 22.98
N PRO A 18 -13.04 1.53 21.77
CA PRO A 18 -12.01 2.13 20.90
C PRO A 18 -12.37 3.55 20.48
N GLU A 19 -13.65 3.93 20.51
CA GLU A 19 -14.14 5.29 20.23
C GLU A 19 -13.68 6.31 21.31
N LYS A 20 -13.29 5.85 22.50
CA LYS A 20 -12.76 6.69 23.57
C LYS A 20 -11.27 6.95 23.45
N LEU A 21 -10.54 6.20 22.63
CA LEU A 21 -9.12 6.45 22.37
C LEU A 21 -8.91 7.87 21.82
N ARG A 22 -7.78 8.49 22.17
CA ARG A 22 -7.46 9.86 21.75
C ARG A 22 -5.99 9.95 21.27
N GLY A 23 -5.73 10.97 20.48
CA GLY A 23 -4.36 11.29 20.02
C GLY A 23 -3.68 10.08 19.38
N LYS A 24 -2.44 9.82 19.80
CA LYS A 24 -1.60 8.74 19.28
C LYS A 24 -2.25 7.36 19.39
N GLN A 25 -2.88 7.06 20.53
CA GLN A 25 -3.53 5.75 20.73
C GLN A 25 -4.63 5.49 19.70
N ARG A 26 -5.45 6.51 19.40
CA ARG A 26 -6.49 6.41 18.39
C ARG A 26 -5.90 6.26 16.99
N ALA A 27 -4.87 7.02 16.66
CA ALA A 27 -4.18 6.95 15.37
C ALA A 27 -3.51 5.57 15.16
N ASP A 28 -2.80 5.08 16.17
CA ASP A 28 -2.21 3.73 16.12
C ASP A 28 -3.28 2.65 15.97
N TYR A 29 -4.36 2.72 16.73
CA TYR A 29 -5.46 1.76 16.66
C TYR A 29 -6.08 1.70 15.27
N VAL A 30 -6.46 2.84 14.70
CA VAL A 30 -7.13 2.84 13.38
C VAL A 30 -6.18 2.41 12.27
N LEU A 31 -4.89 2.76 12.35
CA LEU A 31 -3.90 2.31 11.38
C LEU A 31 -3.73 0.79 11.43
N LEU A 32 -3.58 0.23 12.63
CA LEU A 32 -3.43 -1.22 12.83
C LEU A 32 -4.70 -1.97 12.43
N LEU A 33 -5.88 -1.43 12.73
CA LEU A 33 -7.15 -2.05 12.36
C LEU A 33 -7.34 -2.08 10.83
N THR A 34 -7.04 -0.97 10.14
CA THR A 34 -7.11 -0.91 8.68
C THR A 34 -6.12 -1.91 8.07
N GLN A 35 -4.89 -1.98 8.57
CA GLN A 35 -3.90 -2.94 8.13
C GLN A 35 -4.35 -4.39 8.38
N ALA A 36 -4.91 -4.69 9.55
CA ALA A 36 -5.38 -6.03 9.89
C ALA A 36 -6.54 -6.46 8.98
N ARG A 37 -7.49 -5.58 8.70
CA ARG A 37 -8.61 -5.83 7.79
C ARG A 37 -8.14 -6.08 6.36
N ASP A 38 -7.19 -5.27 5.86
CA ASP A 38 -6.59 -5.47 4.54
C ASP A 38 -5.91 -6.85 4.43
N LYS A 39 -5.13 -7.24 5.43
CA LYS A 39 -4.43 -8.54 5.45
C LYS A 39 -5.37 -9.74 5.61
N ASN A 40 -6.59 -9.53 6.08
CA ASN A 40 -7.65 -10.54 6.19
C ASN A 40 -8.66 -10.45 5.03
N TYR A 41 -8.39 -9.65 3.99
CA TYR A 41 -9.28 -9.47 2.83
C TYR A 41 -10.69 -8.99 3.19
N LEU A 42 -10.80 -8.16 4.24
CA LEU A 42 -12.06 -7.60 4.72
C LEU A 42 -12.33 -6.21 4.13
N ASP A 43 -12.30 -6.14 2.80
CA ASP A 43 -12.37 -4.87 2.05
C ASP A 43 -13.67 -4.11 2.29
N SER A 44 -14.81 -4.82 2.43
CA SER A 44 -16.11 -4.23 2.73
C SER A 44 -16.20 -3.56 4.11
N MET A 45 -15.25 -3.84 5.01
CA MET A 45 -15.15 -3.23 6.34
C MET A 45 -14.21 -2.02 6.39
N GLN A 46 -13.59 -1.66 5.27
CA GLN A 46 -12.69 -0.51 5.19
C GLN A 46 -13.45 0.82 5.16
N SER A 47 -12.89 1.83 5.80
CA SER A 47 -13.50 3.16 5.92
C SER A 47 -12.45 4.24 5.74
N ASP A 48 -12.71 5.13 4.79
CA ASP A 48 -11.87 6.31 4.52
C ASP A 48 -11.83 7.27 5.71
N SER A 49 -12.98 7.54 6.31
CA SER A 49 -13.07 8.42 7.48
C SER A 49 -12.30 7.86 8.69
N LEU A 50 -12.23 6.52 8.81
CA LEU A 50 -11.48 5.89 9.90
C LEU A 50 -9.99 6.04 9.68
N ILE A 51 -9.45 5.60 8.53
CA ILE A 51 -8.00 5.68 8.26
C ILE A 51 -7.51 7.12 8.18
N LYS A 52 -8.35 8.06 7.76
CA LYS A 52 -8.02 9.48 7.71
C LYS A 52 -7.64 10.04 9.09
N LEU A 53 -8.18 9.51 10.19
CA LEU A 53 -7.76 9.90 11.53
C LEU A 53 -6.27 9.61 11.77
N ALA A 54 -5.74 8.51 11.25
CA ALA A 54 -4.32 8.21 11.33
C ALA A 54 -3.50 9.12 10.41
N VAL A 55 -3.97 9.35 9.18
CA VAL A 55 -3.30 10.27 8.23
C VAL A 55 -3.18 11.66 8.83
N ASP A 56 -4.28 12.21 9.34
CA ASP A 56 -4.29 13.56 9.92
C ASP A 56 -3.40 13.69 11.16
N TYR A 57 -3.35 12.64 11.99
CA TYR A 57 -2.49 12.63 13.17
C TYR A 57 -1.00 12.58 12.80
N TYR A 58 -0.61 11.68 11.88
CA TYR A 58 0.80 11.49 11.53
C TYR A 58 1.32 12.50 10.51
N LYS A 59 0.46 13.26 9.84
CA LYS A 59 0.83 14.24 8.81
C LYS A 59 1.97 15.17 9.23
N ASN A 60 1.95 15.65 10.47
CA ASN A 60 2.91 16.61 11.01
C ASN A 60 3.71 16.05 12.21
N GLY A 61 3.60 14.76 12.49
CA GLY A 61 4.09 14.16 13.75
C GLY A 61 5.56 13.72 13.75
N GLY A 62 6.31 13.91 12.66
CA GLY A 62 7.74 13.52 12.59
C GLY A 62 8.00 12.01 12.41
N ASP A 63 7.00 11.14 12.59
CA ASP A 63 7.10 9.69 12.33
C ASP A 63 6.78 9.41 10.86
N ASN A 64 7.80 9.50 10.01
CA ASN A 64 7.66 9.33 8.56
C ASN A 64 7.21 7.91 8.19
N VAL A 65 7.60 6.90 8.95
CA VAL A 65 7.19 5.50 8.70
C VAL A 65 5.69 5.34 8.92
N LYS A 66 5.17 5.81 10.05
CA LYS A 66 3.72 5.73 10.32
C LYS A 66 2.91 6.63 9.40
N ALA A 67 3.43 7.82 9.06
CA ALA A 67 2.80 8.70 8.09
C ALA A 67 2.70 8.03 6.71
N GLY A 68 3.79 7.42 6.25
CA GLY A 68 3.82 6.65 5.00
C GLY A 68 2.85 5.47 5.01
N LYS A 69 2.84 4.69 6.12
CA LYS A 69 1.88 3.58 6.30
C LYS A 69 0.43 4.05 6.26
N ALA A 70 0.10 5.13 6.98
CA ALA A 70 -1.27 5.66 7.01
C ALA A 70 -1.73 6.14 5.62
N LEU A 71 -0.85 6.83 4.88
CA LEU A 71 -1.11 7.28 3.52
C LEU A 71 -1.27 6.11 2.55
N PHE A 72 -0.42 5.08 2.65
CA PHE A 72 -0.53 3.87 1.84
C PHE A 72 -1.88 3.18 2.03
N TYR A 73 -2.29 2.92 3.28
CA TYR A 73 -3.57 2.30 3.55
C TYR A 73 -4.77 3.20 3.22
N TYR A 74 -4.63 4.51 3.33
CA TYR A 74 -5.63 5.44 2.81
C TYR A 74 -5.76 5.30 1.29
N GLY A 75 -4.64 5.20 0.57
CA GLY A 75 -4.62 4.94 -0.87
C GLY A 75 -5.37 3.65 -1.23
N LYS A 76 -5.11 2.56 -0.50
CA LYS A 76 -5.84 1.30 -0.70
C LYS A 76 -7.34 1.41 -0.50
N VAL A 77 -7.76 2.14 0.54
CA VAL A 77 -9.21 2.37 0.79
C VAL A 77 -9.84 3.20 -0.33
N MET A 78 -9.13 4.21 -0.84
CA MET A 78 -9.60 5.02 -1.97
C MET A 78 -9.72 4.20 -3.26
N ASP A 79 -8.73 3.34 -3.51
CA ASP A 79 -8.72 2.42 -4.65
C ASP A 79 -9.92 1.45 -4.59
N LEU A 80 -10.16 0.82 -3.46
CA LEU A 80 -11.34 -0.04 -3.22
C LEU A 80 -12.68 0.69 -3.46
N GLN A 81 -12.71 1.99 -3.25
CA GLN A 81 -13.88 2.84 -3.50
C GLN A 81 -13.97 3.34 -4.94
N GLY A 82 -13.03 2.96 -5.81
CA GLY A 82 -12.95 3.41 -7.20
C GLY A 82 -12.50 4.87 -7.36
N ASN A 83 -11.87 5.45 -6.33
CA ASN A 83 -11.34 6.81 -6.39
C ASN A 83 -9.85 6.81 -6.73
N ASP A 84 -9.53 6.43 -7.97
CA ASP A 84 -8.15 6.29 -8.47
C ASP A 84 -7.31 7.56 -8.29
N THR A 85 -7.93 8.75 -8.39
CA THR A 85 -7.21 10.02 -8.26
C THR A 85 -6.70 10.23 -6.84
N LEU A 86 -7.54 10.00 -5.84
CA LEU A 86 -7.14 10.07 -4.44
C LEU A 86 -6.20 8.92 -4.06
N ALA A 87 -6.41 7.72 -4.60
CA ALA A 87 -5.52 6.58 -4.41
C ALA A 87 -4.11 6.89 -4.92
N MET A 88 -3.99 7.36 -6.16
CA MET A 88 -2.72 7.77 -6.76
C MET A 88 -2.00 8.82 -5.90
N GLN A 89 -2.71 9.90 -5.53
CA GLN A 89 -2.14 10.95 -4.70
C GLN A 89 -1.67 10.44 -3.33
N ALA A 90 -2.43 9.54 -2.72
CA ALA A 90 -2.08 8.96 -1.44
C ALA A 90 -0.83 8.08 -1.52
N TYR A 91 -0.69 7.24 -2.56
CA TYR A 91 0.50 6.42 -2.77
C TYR A 91 1.75 7.28 -3.04
N LEU A 92 1.64 8.33 -3.86
CA LEU A 92 2.75 9.27 -4.11
C LEU A 92 3.17 9.99 -2.82
N ASN A 93 2.22 10.43 -2.00
CA ASN A 93 2.50 11.05 -0.71
C ASN A 93 3.12 10.04 0.28
N ALA A 94 2.71 8.76 0.23
CA ALA A 94 3.33 7.72 1.03
C ALA A 94 4.80 7.52 0.65
N LEU A 95 5.12 7.43 -0.64
CA LEU A 95 6.50 7.35 -1.14
C LEU A 95 7.34 8.53 -0.67
N ALA A 96 6.83 9.76 -0.78
CA ALA A 96 7.53 10.97 -0.32
C ALA A 96 7.86 10.93 1.19
N LYS A 97 6.98 10.33 2.02
CA LYS A 97 7.25 10.13 3.45
C LYS A 97 8.28 9.03 3.71
N LEU A 98 8.31 8.01 2.87
CA LEU A 98 9.15 6.82 3.03
C LEU A 98 10.53 6.95 2.37
N GLU A 99 10.75 7.95 1.51
CA GLU A 99 11.95 8.12 0.69
C GLU A 99 13.27 7.97 1.48
N LYS A 100 13.32 8.49 2.69
CA LYS A 100 14.51 8.46 3.56
C LYS A 100 14.42 7.40 4.66
N THR A 101 13.64 6.35 4.43
CA THR A 101 13.46 5.24 5.36
C THR A 101 13.91 3.93 4.73
N GLU A 102 14.12 2.90 5.55
CA GLU A 102 14.43 1.55 5.08
C GLU A 102 13.17 0.68 4.92
N GLU A 103 11.99 1.30 4.86
CA GLU A 103 10.71 0.60 4.65
C GLU A 103 10.51 0.17 3.19
N TYR A 104 11.54 -0.47 2.62
CA TYR A 104 11.58 -0.86 1.21
C TYR A 104 10.39 -1.73 0.78
N LYS A 105 9.91 -2.63 1.65
CA LYS A 105 8.72 -3.44 1.33
C LYS A 105 7.49 -2.56 1.08
N LEU A 106 7.26 -1.56 1.91
CA LEU A 106 6.12 -0.66 1.77
C LEU A 106 6.27 0.28 0.57
N GLN A 107 7.51 0.72 0.29
CA GLN A 107 7.82 1.49 -0.93
C GLN A 107 7.52 0.64 -2.17
N GLY A 108 7.96 -0.63 -2.19
CA GLY A 108 7.68 -1.57 -3.27
C GLY A 108 6.19 -1.74 -3.54
N LEU A 109 5.41 -1.95 -2.49
CA LEU A 109 3.94 -2.01 -2.60
C LEU A 109 3.35 -0.72 -3.16
N ALA A 110 3.79 0.45 -2.70
CA ALA A 110 3.26 1.73 -3.19
C ALA A 110 3.56 1.92 -4.69
N TYR A 111 4.77 1.58 -5.14
CA TYR A 111 5.11 1.60 -6.57
C TYR A 111 4.27 0.59 -7.37
N GLU A 112 4.04 -0.61 -6.86
CA GLU A 112 3.20 -1.63 -7.51
C GLU A 112 1.77 -1.11 -7.73
N TYR A 113 1.14 -0.52 -6.70
CA TYR A 113 -0.21 0.04 -6.83
C TYR A 113 -0.28 1.24 -7.77
N ILE A 114 0.73 2.11 -7.79
CA ILE A 114 0.84 3.19 -8.80
C ILE A 114 0.96 2.58 -10.20
N GLY A 115 1.75 1.53 -10.36
CA GLY A 115 1.89 0.78 -11.60
C GLY A 115 0.56 0.21 -12.08
N ILE A 116 -0.23 -0.39 -11.19
CA ILE A 116 -1.58 -0.91 -11.49
C ILE A 116 -2.50 0.22 -11.98
N LEU A 117 -2.58 1.33 -11.26
CA LEU A 117 -3.41 2.48 -11.65
C LEU A 117 -3.00 3.07 -13.00
N ASN A 118 -1.70 3.09 -13.32
CA ASN A 118 -1.22 3.51 -14.64
C ASN A 118 -1.58 2.50 -15.73
N ALA A 119 -1.45 1.20 -15.46
CA ALA A 119 -1.82 0.14 -16.38
C ALA A 119 -3.31 0.18 -16.74
N ASP A 120 -4.18 0.39 -15.78
CA ASP A 120 -5.64 0.53 -15.97
C ASP A 120 -5.99 1.74 -16.86
N ARG A 121 -5.18 2.80 -16.77
CA ARG A 121 -5.27 3.98 -17.65
C ARG A 121 -4.55 3.82 -18.98
N LYS A 122 -4.01 2.62 -19.29
CA LYS A 122 -3.23 2.32 -20.49
C LYS A 122 -1.94 3.15 -20.64
N LEU A 123 -1.43 3.68 -19.54
CA LEU A 123 -0.14 4.37 -19.48
C LEU A 123 0.98 3.33 -19.25
N HIS A 124 1.18 2.46 -20.25
CA HIS A 124 2.01 1.26 -20.12
C HIS A 124 3.47 1.58 -19.77
N LYS A 125 4.02 2.66 -20.34
CA LYS A 125 5.38 3.08 -20.02
C LYS A 125 5.51 3.45 -18.55
N ASP A 126 4.60 4.31 -18.05
CA ASP A 126 4.62 4.74 -16.65
C ASP A 126 4.37 3.56 -15.71
N ALA A 127 3.51 2.61 -16.11
CA ALA A 127 3.30 1.37 -15.37
C ALA A 127 4.58 0.56 -15.25
N LEU A 128 5.31 0.33 -16.37
CA LEU A 128 6.58 -0.39 -16.39
C LEU A 128 7.64 0.27 -15.51
N ASP A 129 7.77 1.60 -15.58
CA ASP A 129 8.74 2.36 -14.75
C ASP A 129 8.44 2.18 -13.25
N ASN A 130 7.16 2.17 -12.88
CA ASN A 130 6.75 1.94 -11.49
C ASN A 130 6.95 0.48 -11.06
N TYR A 131 6.63 -0.51 -11.89
CA TYR A 131 6.88 -1.91 -11.57
C TYR A 131 8.38 -2.22 -11.43
N GLN A 132 9.25 -1.60 -12.24
CA GLN A 132 10.70 -1.74 -12.08
C GLN A 132 11.18 -1.13 -10.76
N SER A 133 10.63 0.01 -10.36
CA SER A 133 10.89 0.61 -9.05
C SER A 133 10.42 -0.30 -7.91
N SER A 134 9.27 -0.95 -8.08
CA SER A 134 8.74 -1.94 -7.15
C SER A 134 9.68 -3.15 -7.01
N VAL A 135 10.16 -3.72 -8.13
CA VAL A 135 11.16 -4.81 -8.14
C VAL A 135 12.40 -4.41 -7.33
N TYR A 136 12.96 -3.22 -7.59
CA TYR A 136 14.13 -2.73 -6.86
C TYR A 136 13.87 -2.68 -5.34
N CYS A 137 12.74 -2.13 -4.94
CA CYS A 137 12.38 -2.00 -3.53
C CYS A 137 12.17 -3.38 -2.88
N PHE A 138 11.48 -4.31 -3.53
CA PHE A 138 11.28 -5.67 -3.00
C PHE A 138 12.59 -6.46 -2.91
N GLN A 139 13.53 -6.27 -3.85
CA GLN A 139 14.87 -6.86 -3.76
C GLN A 139 15.62 -6.31 -2.54
N LYS A 140 15.56 -4.99 -2.28
CA LYS A 140 16.14 -4.38 -1.06
C LYS A 140 15.50 -4.89 0.23
N ALA A 141 14.21 -5.20 0.19
CA ALA A 141 13.46 -5.75 1.31
C ALA A 141 13.68 -7.27 1.49
N ALA A 142 14.41 -7.95 0.59
CA ALA A 142 14.50 -9.41 0.52
C ALA A 142 13.12 -10.09 0.41
N ASP A 143 12.13 -9.41 -0.20
CA ASP A 143 10.77 -9.92 -0.40
C ASP A 143 10.66 -10.61 -1.78
N THR A 144 11.01 -11.90 -1.82
CA THR A 144 10.99 -12.70 -3.05
C THR A 144 9.60 -12.76 -3.68
N LEU A 145 8.53 -12.83 -2.87
CA LEU A 145 7.17 -12.87 -3.41
C LEU A 145 6.79 -11.54 -4.07
N GLY A 146 7.15 -10.41 -3.45
CA GLY A 146 6.96 -9.11 -4.05
C GLY A 146 7.68 -8.96 -5.39
N VAL A 147 8.93 -9.45 -5.48
CA VAL A 147 9.71 -9.47 -6.74
C VAL A 147 8.97 -10.28 -7.82
N ILE A 148 8.46 -11.47 -7.48
CA ILE A 148 7.73 -12.33 -8.43
C ILE A 148 6.46 -11.63 -8.93
N TYR A 149 5.70 -11.00 -8.05
CA TYR A 149 4.47 -10.29 -8.43
C TYR A 149 4.76 -9.07 -9.34
N ALA A 150 5.78 -8.28 -9.03
CA ALA A 150 6.16 -7.16 -9.87
C ALA A 150 6.62 -7.61 -11.27
N TYR A 151 7.41 -8.70 -11.38
CA TYR A 151 7.76 -9.26 -12.70
C TYR A 151 6.56 -9.84 -13.45
N ARG A 152 5.62 -10.48 -12.76
CA ARG A 152 4.35 -10.91 -13.38
C ARG A 152 3.62 -9.72 -14.02
N ASP A 153 3.56 -8.59 -13.34
CA ASP A 153 2.84 -7.42 -13.84
C ASP A 153 3.58 -6.75 -15.00
N ILE A 154 4.91 -6.71 -14.98
CA ILE A 154 5.74 -6.32 -16.14
C ILE A 154 5.45 -7.23 -17.35
N ALA A 155 5.46 -8.54 -17.15
CA ALA A 155 5.18 -9.51 -18.21
C ALA A 155 3.77 -9.33 -18.80
N ARG A 156 2.78 -9.02 -17.95
CA ARG A 156 1.40 -8.71 -18.42
C ARG A 156 1.36 -7.50 -19.36
N ILE A 157 2.09 -6.42 -19.06
CA ILE A 157 2.16 -5.25 -19.94
C ILE A 157 2.75 -5.64 -21.30
N TYR A 158 3.88 -6.36 -21.33
CA TYR A 158 4.48 -6.80 -22.60
C TYR A 158 3.58 -7.73 -23.37
N TYR A 159 2.85 -8.62 -22.71
CA TYR A 159 1.87 -9.48 -23.36
C TYR A 159 0.75 -8.68 -24.02
N VAL A 160 0.19 -7.69 -23.31
CA VAL A 160 -0.87 -6.83 -23.85
C VAL A 160 -0.37 -5.98 -25.03
N GLU A 161 0.88 -5.55 -25.01
CA GLU A 161 1.51 -4.82 -26.11
C GLU A 161 1.94 -5.73 -27.28
N GLN A 162 1.67 -7.04 -27.20
CA GLN A 162 2.10 -8.04 -28.20
C GLN A 162 3.64 -8.09 -28.39
N LYS A 163 4.38 -7.70 -27.38
CA LYS A 163 5.86 -7.77 -27.37
C LYS A 163 6.29 -9.11 -26.77
N TYR A 164 5.87 -10.21 -27.38
CA TYR A 164 6.08 -11.58 -26.86
C TYR A 164 7.54 -11.89 -26.53
N ASP A 165 8.48 -11.42 -27.39
CA ASP A 165 9.91 -11.67 -27.17
C ASP A 165 10.42 -11.08 -25.84
N SER A 166 9.76 -10.05 -25.32
CA SER A 166 10.13 -9.41 -24.05
C SER A 166 9.57 -10.14 -22.83
N VAL A 167 8.49 -10.93 -22.97
CA VAL A 167 7.85 -11.66 -21.88
C VAL A 167 8.79 -12.74 -21.30
N TYR A 168 9.60 -13.37 -22.14
CA TYR A 168 10.49 -14.47 -21.75
C TYR A 168 11.80 -14.00 -21.09
N ASN A 169 12.03 -12.71 -20.98
CA ASN A 169 13.23 -12.12 -20.36
C ASN A 169 13.05 -11.81 -18.87
N TYR A 170 11.87 -12.08 -18.27
CA TYR A 170 11.53 -11.78 -16.87
C TYR A 170 11.13 -12.99 -16.06
#